data_ad590aa24ab03aa793afb77b99636f1a
#
_entry.id   ad590aa24ab03aa793afb77b99636f1a
#
_cell.length_a   1.000
_cell.length_b   1.000
_cell.length_c   1.000
_cell.angle_alpha   90.00
_cell.angle_beta   90.00
_cell.angle_gamma   90.00
#
_symmetry.space_group_name_H-M   'P 1'
#
loop_
_entity.id
_entity.type
_entity.pdbx_description
1 polymer ?
#
loop_
_entity_poly.entity_id
_entity_poly.type
_entity_poly.pdbx_seq_one_letter_code
_entity_poly.pdbx_strand_id
1 'polypeptide(L)'
;MFFLLWLLFTSISAHAIAKKVNNVTIMRVGFMVDANSPGGGWGFIVSKPGAADCGFGLMRLPPMNTDAGKAMLSLMLSAQATQNKLPEIAYSASATVNAVCQITSAQIDSGA
;
A
#
# COMPACT_ATOMS: atom_id res chain seq x y z
N MET A 1 14.86 -15.51 -37.71
CA MET A 1 15.74 -14.94 -37.14
C MET A 1 15.45 -13.75 -36.43
N PHE A 2 14.49 -13.17 -36.40
CA PHE A 2 14.28 -12.04 -35.67
C PHE A 2 13.36 -12.26 -34.58
N PHE A 3 12.91 -13.36 -34.40
CA PHE A 3 12.02 -13.52 -33.35
C PHE A 3 12.64 -13.23 -32.08
N LEU A 4 13.84 -13.40 -31.98
CA LEU A 4 14.41 -13.21 -30.71
C LEU A 4 14.30 -11.83 -30.26
N LEU A 5 14.09 -10.94 -31.12
CA LEU A 5 14.07 -9.65 -30.65
C LEU A 5 12.94 -9.35 -29.86
N TRP A 6 11.77 -9.73 -30.20
CA TRP A 6 10.72 -9.24 -29.44
C TRP A 6 10.56 -9.99 -28.18
N LEU A 7 11.32 -10.95 -27.99
CA LEU A 7 11.26 -11.56 -26.72
C LEU A 7 11.62 -10.61 -25.69
N LEU A 8 12.44 -9.72 -26.01
CA LEU A 8 12.93 -8.84 -25.01
C LEU A 8 11.90 -7.98 -24.49
N PHE A 9 10.95 -7.63 -25.22
CA PHE A 9 10.04 -6.69 -24.72
C PHE A 9 9.24 -7.20 -23.65
N THR A 10 8.98 -8.46 -23.64
CA THR A 10 8.08 -8.95 -22.66
C THR A 10 8.59 -8.78 -21.28
N SER A 11 9.85 -8.65 -21.12
CA SER A 11 10.36 -8.58 -19.78
C SER A 11 10.38 -7.21 -19.24
N ILE A 12 9.97 -6.23 -20.01
CA ILE A 12 10.10 -4.97 -19.51
C ILE A 12 8.98 -4.43 -18.85
N SER A 13 7.98 -5.10 -18.61
CA SER A 13 6.85 -4.53 -18.00
C SER A 13 7.20 -3.86 -16.74
N ALA A 14 6.58 -2.79 -16.49
CA ALA A 14 6.73 -2.09 -15.28
C ALA A 14 6.09 -2.86 -14.19
N HIS A 15 6.84 -3.49 -13.37
CA HIS A 15 6.32 -4.27 -12.28
C HIS A 15 6.33 -3.50 -11.01
N ALA A 16 5.39 -3.82 -10.16
CA ALA A 16 5.41 -3.31 -8.81
C ALA A 16 6.60 -3.92 -8.08
N ILE A 17 7.24 -3.14 -7.26
CA ILE A 17 8.40 -3.57 -6.51
C ILE A 17 7.97 -3.78 -5.07
N ALA A 18 8.21 -4.97 -4.55
CA ALA A 18 7.85 -5.30 -3.18
C ALA A 18 8.81 -4.62 -2.21
N LYS A 19 8.25 -3.92 -1.24
CA LYS A 19 9.02 -3.20 -0.25
C LYS A 19 8.40 -3.33 1.12
N LYS A 20 9.14 -2.91 2.15
CA LYS A 20 8.67 -2.97 3.52
C LYS A 20 9.12 -1.75 4.28
N VAL A 21 8.33 -1.36 5.29
CA VAL A 21 8.76 -0.42 6.30
C VAL A 21 8.54 -1.08 7.65
N ASN A 22 9.43 -0.84 8.58
CA ASN A 22 9.40 -1.47 9.89
C ASN A 22 9.21 -0.46 11.00
N ASN A 23 8.61 -0.92 12.08
CA ASN A 23 8.39 -0.10 13.27
C ASN A 23 7.70 1.21 12.94
N VAL A 24 6.56 1.10 12.29
CA VAL A 24 5.87 2.30 11.79
C VAL A 24 4.74 2.73 12.70
N THR A 25 4.57 4.03 12.79
CA THR A 25 3.41 4.64 13.44
C THR A 25 2.47 5.11 12.33
N ILE A 26 1.19 4.88 12.50
CA ILE A 26 0.21 5.33 11.51
C ILE A 26 -0.16 6.77 11.85
N MET A 27 0.21 7.68 10.98
CA MET A 27 -0.01 9.11 11.20
C MET A 27 -1.37 9.55 10.71
N ARG A 28 -1.85 8.95 9.65
CA ARG A 28 -3.10 9.37 9.03
C ARG A 28 -3.78 8.20 8.37
N VAL A 29 -5.09 8.12 8.52
CA VAL A 29 -5.93 7.17 7.80
C VAL A 29 -6.99 7.99 7.10
N GLY A 30 -7.20 7.77 5.83
CA GLY A 30 -8.14 8.56 5.07
C GLY A 30 -8.86 7.75 4.02
N PHE A 31 -9.81 8.38 3.39
CA PHE A 31 -10.60 7.75 2.35
C PHE A 31 -10.82 8.75 1.22
N MET A 32 -10.53 8.33 0.00
CA MET A 32 -10.71 9.17 -1.15
C MET A 32 -11.91 8.67 -1.93
N VAL A 33 -12.88 9.54 -2.15
CA VAL A 33 -14.07 9.16 -2.91
C VAL A 33 -13.74 9.12 -4.39
N ASP A 34 -14.11 8.02 -5.03
CA ASP A 34 -13.85 7.86 -6.45
C ASP A 34 -14.89 6.89 -7.01
N ALA A 35 -15.81 7.41 -7.79
CA ALA A 35 -16.91 6.61 -8.31
C ALA A 35 -16.45 5.47 -9.19
N ASN A 36 -15.24 5.54 -9.74
CA ASN A 36 -14.72 4.51 -10.62
C ASN A 36 -13.96 3.42 -9.86
N SER A 37 -13.80 3.57 -8.56
CA SER A 37 -13.11 2.58 -7.75
C SER A 37 -14.09 1.60 -7.14
N PRO A 38 -13.68 0.34 -6.90
CA PRO A 38 -14.53 -0.61 -6.21
C PRO A 38 -14.91 -0.08 -4.83
N GLY A 39 -16.20 -0.11 -4.52
CA GLY A 39 -16.69 0.41 -3.26
C GLY A 39 -16.88 1.92 -3.22
N GLY A 40 -16.73 2.60 -4.34
CA GLY A 40 -16.97 4.05 -4.42
C GLY A 40 -15.82 4.91 -3.95
N GLY A 41 -14.67 4.30 -3.69
CA GLY A 41 -13.49 5.05 -3.26
C GLY A 41 -12.42 4.12 -2.76
N TRP A 42 -11.36 4.68 -2.19
CA TRP A 42 -10.26 3.87 -1.69
C TRP A 42 -9.69 4.48 -0.41
N GLY A 43 -9.28 3.59 0.47
CA GLY A 43 -8.65 4.00 1.71
C GLY A 43 -7.15 4.14 1.54
N PHE A 44 -6.54 4.95 2.40
CA PHE A 44 -5.09 5.13 2.36
C PHE A 44 -4.56 5.41 3.75
N ILE A 45 -3.27 5.22 3.90
CA ILE A 45 -2.59 5.57 5.14
C ILE A 45 -1.33 6.36 4.82
N VAL A 46 -0.90 7.12 5.82
CA VAL A 46 0.42 7.75 5.82
C VAL A 46 1.09 7.29 7.10
N SER A 47 2.32 6.81 6.97
CA SER A 47 3.06 6.26 8.10
C SER A 47 4.32 7.05 8.40
N LYS A 48 4.89 6.81 9.58
CA LYS A 48 6.18 7.37 9.96
C LYS A 48 7.01 6.24 10.56
N PRO A 49 8.13 5.84 9.98
CA PRO A 49 8.75 6.42 8.79
C PRO A 49 7.87 6.23 7.57
N GLY A 50 7.92 7.17 6.67
CA GLY A 50 7.10 7.15 5.49
C GLY A 50 7.67 6.29 4.39
N ALA A 51 6.85 6.02 3.42
CA ALA A 51 7.28 5.31 2.21
C ALA A 51 7.69 6.35 1.19
N ALA A 52 8.99 6.61 1.13
CA ALA A 52 9.51 7.73 0.34
C ALA A 52 9.28 7.56 -1.15
N ASP A 53 9.16 6.34 -1.61
CA ASP A 53 8.95 6.08 -3.03
C ASP A 53 7.48 5.98 -3.40
N CYS A 54 6.57 6.31 -2.49
CA CYS A 54 5.16 6.34 -2.78
C CYS A 54 4.70 7.76 -3.04
N GLY A 55 3.82 7.94 -4.00
CA GLY A 55 3.32 9.26 -4.34
C GLY A 55 2.62 9.88 -3.14
N PHE A 56 3.00 11.09 -2.80
CA PHE A 56 2.48 11.83 -1.65
C PHE A 56 2.63 11.07 -0.33
N GLY A 57 3.50 10.06 -0.30
CA GLY A 57 3.66 9.23 0.89
C GLY A 57 2.47 8.34 1.19
N LEU A 58 1.57 8.15 0.23
CA LEU A 58 0.35 7.40 0.46
C LEU A 58 0.50 5.93 0.13
N MET A 59 -0.05 5.10 0.99
CA MET A 59 -0.19 3.68 0.72
C MET A 59 -1.67 3.35 0.68
N ARG A 60 -2.11 2.77 -0.42
CA ARG A 60 -3.52 2.48 -0.65
C ARG A 60 -3.88 1.16 0.00
N LEU A 61 -5.03 1.12 0.64
CA LEU A 61 -5.56 -0.10 1.23
C LEU A 61 -6.22 -0.96 0.14
N PRO A 62 -6.45 -2.26 0.39
CA PRO A 62 -7.20 -3.07 -0.56
C PRO A 62 -8.60 -2.50 -0.77
N PRO A 63 -9.30 -2.90 -1.84
CA PRO A 63 -10.62 -2.34 -2.13
C PRO A 63 -11.59 -2.46 -0.97
N MET A 64 -12.33 -1.40 -0.69
CA MET A 64 -13.20 -1.32 0.47
C MET A 64 -14.43 -2.21 0.37
N ASN A 65 -14.73 -2.73 -0.79
CA ASN A 65 -15.83 -3.67 -0.94
C ASN A 65 -15.37 -5.11 -0.73
N THR A 66 -14.17 -5.32 -0.23
CA THR A 66 -13.64 -6.66 0.07
C THR A 66 -13.42 -6.80 1.56
N ASP A 67 -13.40 -8.05 2.03
CA ASP A 67 -13.11 -8.31 3.42
C ASP A 67 -11.70 -7.86 3.79
N ALA A 68 -10.77 -8.03 2.87
CA ALA A 68 -9.39 -7.59 3.10
C ALA A 68 -9.32 -6.08 3.31
N GLY A 69 -10.04 -5.31 2.51
CA GLY A 69 -10.06 -3.85 2.67
C GLY A 69 -10.65 -3.43 4.00
N LYS A 70 -11.74 -4.05 4.40
CA LYS A 70 -12.39 -3.72 5.68
C LYS A 70 -11.52 -4.10 6.86
N ALA A 71 -10.90 -5.28 6.79
CA ALA A 71 -10.01 -5.73 7.86
C ALA A 71 -8.80 -4.83 7.99
N MET A 72 -8.21 -4.45 6.86
CA MET A 72 -7.04 -3.59 6.87
C MET A 72 -7.38 -2.21 7.42
N LEU A 73 -8.53 -1.67 7.03
CA LEU A 73 -8.96 -0.38 7.55
C LEU A 73 -9.13 -0.43 9.06
N SER A 74 -9.76 -1.48 9.58
CA SER A 74 -9.90 -1.64 11.02
C SER A 74 -8.57 -1.68 11.73
N LEU A 75 -7.63 -2.44 11.16
CA LEU A 75 -6.31 -2.56 11.76
C LEU A 75 -5.60 -1.21 11.79
N MET A 76 -5.69 -0.46 10.71
CA MET A 76 -5.02 0.84 10.63
C MET A 76 -5.66 1.87 11.56
N LEU A 77 -6.98 1.87 11.67
CA LEU A 77 -7.66 2.75 12.60
C LEU A 77 -7.29 2.44 14.05
N SER A 78 -7.21 1.16 14.37
CA SER A 78 -6.81 0.75 15.71
C SER A 78 -5.37 1.17 16.00
N ALA A 79 -4.48 0.97 15.06
CA ALA A 79 -3.09 1.36 15.24
C ALA A 79 -2.95 2.86 15.41
N GLN A 80 -3.71 3.64 14.64
CA GLN A 80 -3.67 5.08 14.77
C GLN A 80 -4.22 5.54 16.12
N ALA A 81 -5.33 4.99 16.53
CA ALA A 81 -5.98 5.41 17.77
C ALA A 81 -5.13 5.10 19.00
N THR A 82 -4.44 3.98 18.99
CA THR A 82 -3.63 3.58 20.13
C THR A 82 -2.19 4.06 20.03
N GLN A 83 -1.80 4.57 18.87
CA GLN A 83 -0.42 4.99 18.58
C GLN A 83 0.59 3.85 18.76
N ASN A 84 0.11 2.62 18.66
CA ASN A 84 0.99 1.48 18.71
C ASN A 84 1.74 1.34 17.40
N LYS A 85 3.01 1.00 17.48
CA LYS A 85 3.78 0.81 16.28
C LYS A 85 3.47 -0.54 15.67
N LEU A 86 3.39 -0.56 14.35
CA LEU A 86 3.28 -1.80 13.62
C LEU A 86 4.69 -2.30 13.31
N PRO A 87 4.99 -3.57 13.60
CA PRO A 87 6.33 -4.09 13.34
C PRO A 87 6.70 -4.01 11.87
N GLU A 88 5.74 -4.22 10.99
CA GLU A 88 6.06 -4.28 9.58
C GLU A 88 4.83 -3.97 8.74
N ILE A 89 5.02 -3.17 7.72
CA ILE A 89 4.04 -2.97 6.66
C ILE A 89 4.75 -3.31 5.36
N ALA A 90 4.17 -4.21 4.58
CA ALA A 90 4.66 -4.52 3.25
C ALA A 90 3.78 -3.82 2.22
N TYR A 91 4.40 -3.33 1.19
CA TYR A 91 3.69 -2.63 0.13
C TYR A 91 4.38 -2.83 -1.20
N SER A 92 3.69 -2.56 -2.28
CA SER A 92 4.29 -2.59 -3.59
C SER A 92 4.33 -1.18 -4.16
N ALA A 93 5.50 -0.79 -4.63
CA ALA A 93 5.71 0.51 -5.23
C ALA A 93 5.64 0.39 -6.73
N SER A 94 4.97 1.32 -7.38
CA SER A 94 4.89 1.33 -8.82
C SER A 94 6.19 1.87 -9.41
N ALA A 95 6.51 1.43 -10.61
CA ALA A 95 7.62 2.03 -11.34
C ALA A 95 7.27 3.42 -11.83
N THR A 96 6.00 3.79 -11.83
CA THR A 96 5.58 5.12 -12.27
C THR A 96 5.89 6.13 -11.19
N VAL A 97 6.50 7.22 -11.56
CA VAL A 97 6.88 8.28 -10.63
C VAL A 97 5.63 8.88 -10.00
N ASN A 98 5.70 9.11 -8.71
CA ASN A 98 4.61 9.71 -7.93
C ASN A 98 3.34 8.88 -7.86
N ALA A 99 3.40 7.62 -8.18
CA ALA A 99 2.23 6.77 -8.04
C ALA A 99 2.05 6.37 -6.58
N VAL A 100 0.79 6.29 -6.15
CA VAL A 100 0.46 5.82 -4.82
C VAL A 100 0.81 4.33 -4.73
N CYS A 101 1.38 3.93 -3.62
CA CYS A 101 1.72 2.53 -3.42
C CYS A 101 0.52 1.72 -2.96
N GLN A 102 0.60 0.40 -3.12
CA GLN A 102 -0.45 -0.50 -2.69
C GLN A 102 0.05 -1.31 -1.49
N ILE A 103 -0.66 -1.23 -0.38
CA ILE A 103 -0.30 -2.01 0.78
C ILE A 103 -0.65 -3.48 0.52
N THR A 104 0.22 -4.38 0.88
CA THR A 104 0.02 -5.81 0.65
C THR A 104 -0.10 -6.60 1.94
N SER A 105 0.50 -6.13 3.02
CA SER A 105 0.30 -6.75 4.32
C SER A 105 0.68 -5.79 5.42
N ALA A 106 0.15 -6.03 6.60
CA ALA A 106 0.52 -5.29 7.78
C ALA A 106 0.43 -6.24 8.96
N GLN A 107 1.31 -6.05 9.92
CA GLN A 107 1.33 -6.90 11.09
C GLN A 107 1.19 -6.05 12.33
N ILE A 108 0.49 -6.58 13.31
CA ILE A 108 0.36 -5.92 14.57
C ILE A 108 1.01 -6.83 15.60
N ASP A 109 1.79 -6.23 16.47
CA ASP A 109 2.43 -7.00 17.51
C ASP A 109 1.45 -7.13 18.66
N SER A 110 1.39 -8.29 19.26
CA SER A 110 0.47 -8.49 20.36
C SER A 110 0.85 -7.66 21.58
N GLY A 111 2.02 -7.16 21.59
CA GLY A 111 2.47 -6.32 22.68
C GLY A 111 2.84 -7.09 23.91
N ALA A 112 2.88 -8.37 23.80
CA ALA A 112 3.15 -9.18 24.97
C ALA A 112 4.61 -9.16 25.31
#